data_674807bf7b612a2072d5c54324f236a1
#
_entry.id   674807bf7b612a2072d5c54324f236a1
#
_cell.length_a   1.000
_cell.length_b   1.000
_cell.length_c   1.000
_cell.angle_alpha   90.00
_cell.angle_beta   90.00
_cell.angle_gamma   90.00
#
_symmetry.space_group_name_H-M   'P 1'
#
loop_
_entity.id
_entity.type
_entity.pdbx_description
1 polymer ?
#
loop_
_entity_poly.entity_id
_entity_poly.type
_entity_poly.pdbx_seq_one_letter_code
_entity_poly.pdbx_strand_id
1 'polypeptide(L)'
;FADMMSPDDAAKYLDFLEDGSKEGLTGAELAGVEKADALLVSQKVEYDDVWDLRNVGDLLESGSKGGSGSFGIYSTKIDNKVRVIDKQELPSWLGKTFKDGNYRTVVTNEEIIVYRSFGHNAEAGGAFATSSPALNRVQTKIDSAILPEWKNTLRYEAEIVIPKGTTLNIGRVEEQFTMSGARLAGDADQFLLPENWDLNWIKSIREVKP
;
A
#
# COMPACT_ATOMS: atom_id res chain seq x y z
N PHE A 1 5.70 11.35 6.15
CA PHE A 1 6.77 10.67 6.87
C PHE A 1 8.14 10.96 6.26
N ALA A 2 8.40 10.58 5.00
CA ALA A 2 9.68 10.84 4.34
C ALA A 2 10.02 12.34 4.25
N ASP A 3 9.01 13.21 4.15
CA ASP A 3 9.20 14.67 4.16
C ASP A 3 9.66 15.24 5.52
N MET A 4 9.57 14.41 6.58
CA MET A 4 10.04 14.77 7.93
C MET A 4 11.48 14.35 8.20
N MET A 5 12.12 13.70 7.24
CA MET A 5 13.49 13.20 7.32
C MET A 5 14.41 14.00 6.39
N SER A 6 15.71 14.11 6.76
CA SER A 6 16.68 14.60 5.80
C SER A 6 16.85 13.62 4.64
N PRO A 7 17.27 14.05 3.43
CA PRO A 7 17.53 13.14 2.32
C PRO A 7 18.54 12.03 2.67
N ASP A 8 19.56 12.36 3.48
CA ASP A 8 20.57 11.40 3.91
C ASP A 8 20.00 10.35 4.89
N ASP A 9 19.16 10.76 5.84
CA ASP A 9 18.49 9.84 6.76
C ASP A 9 17.48 8.95 6.04
N ALA A 10 16.77 9.51 5.05
CA ALA A 10 15.86 8.74 4.21
C ALA A 10 16.58 7.67 3.38
N ALA A 11 17.76 8.02 2.81
CA ALA A 11 18.60 7.07 2.07
C ALA A 11 19.09 5.93 2.98
N LYS A 12 19.60 6.25 4.17
CA LYS A 12 20.06 5.26 5.15
C LYS A 12 18.92 4.35 5.64
N TYR A 13 17.73 4.91 5.84
CA TYR A 13 16.58 4.12 6.23
C TYR A 13 16.14 3.20 5.09
N LEU A 14 16.23 3.65 3.85
CA LEU A 14 15.97 2.81 2.68
C LEU A 14 16.97 1.66 2.61
N ASP A 15 18.27 1.93 2.77
CA ASP A 15 19.32 0.90 2.78
C ASP A 15 19.06 -0.12 3.91
N PHE A 16 18.72 0.34 5.13
CA PHE A 16 18.32 -0.54 6.22
C PHE A 16 17.12 -1.43 5.85
N LEU A 17 16.08 -0.87 5.21
CA LEU A 17 14.94 -1.64 4.76
C LEU A 17 15.27 -2.62 3.62
N GLU A 18 16.30 -2.34 2.81
CA GLU A 18 16.76 -3.21 1.73
C GLU A 18 17.66 -4.33 2.21
N ASP A 19 18.60 -4.03 3.10
CA ASP A 19 19.58 -5.00 3.62
C ASP A 19 19.02 -5.85 4.76
N GLY A 20 17.98 -5.38 5.44
CA GLY A 20 17.33 -6.08 6.54
C GLY A 20 18.20 -6.22 7.79
N SER A 21 19.32 -5.49 7.90
CA SER A 21 20.29 -5.60 8.99
C SER A 21 20.64 -4.25 9.59
N LYS A 22 20.84 -4.24 10.91
CA LYS A 22 21.44 -3.13 11.63
C LYS A 22 22.97 -3.29 11.79
N GLU A 23 23.52 -4.40 11.30
CA GLU A 23 24.95 -4.68 11.37
C GLU A 23 25.73 -3.73 10.46
N GLY A 24 26.77 -3.12 11.00
CA GLY A 24 27.62 -2.17 10.28
C GLY A 24 27.15 -0.73 10.28
N LEU A 25 25.98 -0.43 10.85
CA LEU A 25 25.56 0.95 11.05
C LEU A 25 26.39 1.62 12.15
N THR A 26 26.85 2.84 11.91
CA THR A 26 27.47 3.68 12.94
C THR A 26 26.43 4.12 13.96
N GLY A 27 26.86 4.61 15.13
CA GLY A 27 25.93 5.08 16.15
C GLY A 27 24.98 6.19 15.65
N ALA A 28 25.44 7.05 14.73
CA ALA A 28 24.61 8.09 14.12
C ALA A 28 23.58 7.52 13.14
N GLU A 29 23.96 6.53 12.36
CA GLU A 29 23.08 5.85 11.41
C GLU A 29 22.02 5.02 12.14
N LEU A 30 22.41 4.30 13.19
CA LEU A 30 21.48 3.57 14.04
C LEU A 30 20.45 4.51 14.68
N ALA A 31 20.90 5.65 15.21
CA ALA A 31 20.01 6.67 15.77
C ALA A 31 19.05 7.24 14.71
N GLY A 32 19.49 7.36 13.45
CA GLY A 32 18.64 7.76 12.31
C GLY A 32 17.53 6.75 12.03
N VAL A 33 17.88 5.45 12.00
CA VAL A 33 16.92 4.34 11.81
C VAL A 33 15.91 4.29 12.95
N GLU A 34 16.38 4.37 14.22
CA GLU A 34 15.51 4.35 15.39
C GLU A 34 14.55 5.56 15.42
N LYS A 35 15.03 6.73 15.02
CA LYS A 35 14.19 7.93 14.89
C LYS A 35 13.15 7.76 13.80
N ALA A 36 13.49 7.16 12.67
CA ALA A 36 12.57 6.89 11.58
C ALA A 36 11.48 5.90 12.00
N ASP A 37 11.84 4.82 12.70
CA ASP A 37 10.88 3.86 13.25
C ASP A 37 9.94 4.53 14.27
N ALA A 38 10.46 5.37 15.15
CA ALA A 38 9.66 6.10 16.14
C ALA A 38 8.67 7.07 15.49
N LEU A 39 9.10 7.78 14.43
CA LEU A 39 8.21 8.67 13.65
C LEU A 39 7.11 7.88 12.93
N LEU A 40 7.45 6.74 12.35
CA LEU A 40 6.48 5.88 11.68
C LEU A 40 5.39 5.39 12.65
N VAL A 41 5.79 4.94 13.84
CA VAL A 41 4.87 4.51 14.89
C VAL A 41 3.96 5.65 15.34
N SER A 42 4.54 6.86 15.59
CA SER A 42 3.76 8.02 16.04
C SER A 42 2.74 8.47 14.98
N GLN A 43 3.14 8.50 13.71
CA GLN A 43 2.23 8.85 12.62
C GLN A 43 1.08 7.85 12.43
N LYS A 44 1.34 6.57 12.63
CA LYS A 44 0.29 5.57 12.55
C LYS A 44 -0.75 5.77 13.66
N VAL A 45 -0.33 6.06 14.88
CA VAL A 45 -1.24 6.35 15.99
C VAL A 45 -2.12 7.57 15.68
N GLU A 46 -1.54 8.68 15.23
CA GLU A 46 -2.29 9.88 14.86
C GLU A 46 -3.24 9.64 13.66
N TYR A 47 -2.82 8.83 12.69
CA TYR A 47 -3.63 8.53 11.51
C TYR A 47 -4.82 7.63 11.85
N ASP A 48 -4.61 6.60 12.65
CA ASP A 48 -5.65 5.71 13.10
C ASP A 48 -6.68 6.46 13.98
N ASP A 49 -6.23 7.32 14.91
CA ASP A 49 -7.09 8.14 15.77
C ASP A 49 -7.94 9.13 14.96
N VAL A 50 -7.37 9.81 13.97
CA VAL A 50 -8.11 10.74 13.09
C VAL A 50 -9.09 10.00 12.17
N TRP A 51 -8.74 8.81 11.74
CA TRP A 51 -9.58 7.99 10.85
C TRP A 51 -10.80 7.44 11.59
N ASP A 52 -10.62 6.97 12.82
CA ASP A 52 -11.71 6.50 13.67
C ASP A 52 -12.70 7.62 14.02
N LEU A 53 -12.22 8.84 14.29
CA LEU A 53 -13.06 10.00 14.56
C LEU A 53 -13.89 10.44 13.34
N ARG A 54 -13.36 10.37 12.13
CA ARG A 54 -14.10 10.66 10.89
C ARG A 54 -15.17 9.62 10.61
N ASN A 55 -14.86 8.35 10.80
CA ASN A 55 -15.81 7.25 10.59
C ASN A 55 -16.98 7.25 11.58
N VAL A 56 -16.78 7.73 12.81
CA VAL A 56 -17.86 7.92 13.79
C VAL A 56 -18.81 9.05 13.36
N GLY A 57 -18.29 10.13 12.77
CA GLY A 57 -19.10 11.22 12.20
C GLY A 57 -19.99 10.75 11.06
N ASP A 58 -19.43 10.00 10.12
CA ASP A 58 -20.16 9.46 8.95
C ASP A 58 -21.22 8.42 9.35
N LEU A 59 -21.01 7.66 10.43
CA LEU A 59 -21.98 6.72 10.99
C LEU A 59 -23.19 7.43 11.61
N LEU A 60 -23.02 8.65 12.13
CA LEU A 60 -24.08 9.45 12.72
C LEU A 60 -24.90 10.23 11.67
N GLU A 61 -24.32 10.53 10.51
CA GLU A 61 -25.01 11.23 9.40
C GLU A 61 -25.69 10.30 8.40
N SER A 62 -25.32 9.02 8.33
CA SER A 62 -25.85 8.07 7.33
C SER A 62 -27.17 7.40 7.72
N GLY A 63 -27.96 7.99 8.58
CA GLY A 63 -29.35 7.59 8.82
C GLY A 63 -30.28 7.98 7.67
N SER A 64 -29.97 7.68 6.42
CA SER A 64 -30.97 7.52 5.33
C SER A 64 -30.33 7.34 3.95
N LYS A 65 -30.72 6.25 3.30
CA LYS A 65 -30.73 5.93 1.86
C LYS A 65 -29.47 5.34 1.22
N GLY A 66 -29.62 4.06 0.87
CA GLY A 66 -29.08 3.48 -0.40
C GLY A 66 -27.63 3.01 -0.36
N GLY A 67 -27.39 1.83 0.17
CA GLY A 67 -26.50 0.84 -0.46
C GLY A 67 -25.03 1.16 -0.72
N SER A 68 -24.37 2.00 0.06
CA SER A 68 -22.90 2.04 0.12
C SER A 68 -22.50 1.75 1.56
N GLY A 69 -22.25 0.47 1.87
CA GLY A 69 -21.73 0.08 3.17
C GLY A 69 -20.38 0.77 3.38
N SER A 70 -20.28 1.62 4.41
CA SER A 70 -18.99 2.10 4.89
C SER A 70 -18.17 0.89 5.35
N PHE A 71 -16.96 0.70 4.79
CA PHE A 71 -16.07 -0.40 5.13
C PHE A 71 -15.13 -0.03 6.29
N GLY A 72 -15.32 1.12 6.90
CA GLY A 72 -14.52 1.61 8.01
C GLY A 72 -13.03 1.62 7.66
N ILE A 73 -12.20 1.08 8.55
CA ILE A 73 -10.74 0.99 8.36
C ILE A 73 -10.32 0.15 7.13
N TYR A 74 -11.22 -0.59 6.52
CA TYR A 74 -10.96 -1.37 5.30
C TYR A 74 -11.41 -0.68 4.02
N SER A 75 -11.89 0.58 4.11
CA SER A 75 -12.29 1.37 2.95
C SER A 75 -11.11 1.67 2.04
N THR A 76 -11.39 1.79 0.75
CA THR A 76 -10.42 2.17 -0.28
C THR A 76 -10.91 3.40 -1.04
N LYS A 77 -9.98 4.13 -1.67
CA LYS A 77 -10.32 5.33 -2.46
C LYS A 77 -11.19 5.06 -3.70
N ILE A 78 -11.37 3.78 -4.06
CA ILE A 78 -12.18 3.39 -5.22
C ILE A 78 -13.54 2.78 -4.85
N ASP A 79 -13.92 2.73 -3.58
CA ASP A 79 -15.16 2.08 -3.13
C ASP A 79 -16.40 2.63 -3.85
N ASN A 80 -16.43 3.91 -4.18
CA ASN A 80 -17.52 4.56 -4.93
C ASN A 80 -17.50 4.28 -6.44
N LYS A 81 -16.42 3.67 -6.96
CA LYS A 81 -16.23 3.36 -8.38
C LYS A 81 -16.43 1.89 -8.71
N VAL A 82 -16.74 1.09 -7.71
CA VAL A 82 -16.86 -0.36 -7.83
C VAL A 82 -18.17 -0.87 -7.24
N ARG A 83 -18.56 -2.06 -7.62
CA ARG A 83 -19.69 -2.78 -7.05
C ARG A 83 -19.19 -4.08 -6.42
N VAL A 84 -19.52 -4.29 -5.16
CA VAL A 84 -19.20 -5.55 -4.46
C VAL A 84 -20.02 -6.69 -5.06
N ILE A 85 -19.37 -7.82 -5.26
CA ILE A 85 -19.97 -9.08 -5.73
C ILE A 85 -19.64 -10.20 -4.73
N ASP A 86 -20.09 -11.41 -5.03
CA ASP A 86 -19.77 -12.58 -4.20
C ASP A 86 -18.25 -12.72 -4.03
N LYS A 87 -17.83 -12.92 -2.79
CA LYS A 87 -16.43 -12.98 -2.43
C LYS A 87 -15.73 -14.16 -3.10
N GLN A 88 -14.69 -13.87 -3.88
CA GLN A 88 -13.78 -14.90 -4.39
C GLN A 88 -12.84 -15.36 -3.28
N GLU A 89 -12.83 -16.64 -2.96
CA GLU A 89 -11.89 -17.18 -2.00
C GLU A 89 -10.47 -17.19 -2.58
N LEU A 90 -9.58 -16.48 -1.89
CA LEU A 90 -8.17 -16.44 -2.22
C LEU A 90 -7.40 -17.52 -1.43
N PRO A 91 -6.28 -18.03 -1.99
CA PRO A 91 -5.35 -18.84 -1.21
C PRO A 91 -4.96 -18.11 0.09
N SER A 92 -4.84 -18.84 1.20
CA SER A 92 -4.60 -18.26 2.53
C SER A 92 -3.38 -17.33 2.59
N TRP A 93 -2.30 -17.66 1.88
CA TRP A 93 -1.10 -16.82 1.82
C TRP A 93 -1.35 -15.49 1.13
N LEU A 94 -2.26 -15.46 0.15
CA LEU A 94 -2.64 -14.25 -0.59
C LEU A 94 -3.66 -13.41 0.20
N GLY A 95 -4.64 -14.05 0.81
CA GLY A 95 -5.63 -13.38 1.68
C GLY A 95 -4.97 -12.66 2.86
N LYS A 96 -3.90 -13.21 3.43
CA LYS A 96 -3.13 -12.61 4.53
C LYS A 96 -2.33 -11.35 4.16
N THR A 97 -2.20 -11.03 2.88
CA THR A 97 -1.58 -9.76 2.47
C THR A 97 -2.52 -8.58 2.64
N PHE A 98 -3.80 -8.83 2.84
CA PHE A 98 -4.80 -7.81 3.16
C PHE A 98 -4.93 -7.64 4.67
N LYS A 99 -5.11 -6.42 5.12
CA LYS A 99 -5.25 -6.03 6.53
C LYS A 99 -6.29 -6.90 7.23
N ASP A 100 -5.88 -7.59 8.28
CA ASP A 100 -6.70 -8.55 9.05
C ASP A 100 -7.32 -9.67 8.17
N GLY A 101 -6.74 -9.97 7.00
CA GLY A 101 -7.31 -10.89 6.01
C GLY A 101 -8.61 -10.37 5.37
N ASN A 102 -8.90 -9.07 5.52
CA ASN A 102 -10.16 -8.48 5.07
C ASN A 102 -10.03 -7.87 3.66
N TYR A 103 -10.69 -8.49 2.71
CA TYR A 103 -10.78 -8.03 1.32
C TYR A 103 -12.18 -8.26 0.75
N ARG A 104 -12.49 -7.56 -0.32
CA ARG A 104 -13.74 -7.65 -1.07
C ARG A 104 -13.45 -7.99 -2.52
N THR A 105 -14.30 -8.83 -3.11
CA THR A 105 -14.33 -9.02 -4.57
C THR A 105 -15.32 -8.02 -5.17
N VAL A 106 -14.85 -7.27 -6.16
CA VAL A 106 -15.61 -6.18 -6.77
C VAL A 106 -15.52 -6.20 -8.28
N VAL A 107 -16.46 -5.53 -8.93
CA VAL A 107 -16.41 -5.22 -10.37
C VAL A 107 -16.38 -3.72 -10.55
N THR A 108 -15.50 -3.22 -11.40
CA THR A 108 -15.38 -1.78 -11.71
C THR A 108 -16.62 -1.30 -12.46
N ASN A 109 -17.24 -0.21 -11.97
CA ASN A 109 -18.40 0.44 -12.60
C ASN A 109 -18.00 1.42 -13.69
N GLU A 110 -16.77 1.89 -13.65
CA GLU A 110 -16.13 2.81 -14.60
C GLU A 110 -14.67 2.42 -14.80
N GLU A 111 -13.97 3.09 -15.68
CA GLU A 111 -12.52 3.02 -15.80
C GLU A 111 -11.87 3.62 -14.55
N ILE A 112 -10.86 2.93 -13.99
CA ILE A 112 -10.11 3.40 -12.83
C ILE A 112 -8.62 3.44 -13.11
N ILE A 113 -7.93 4.40 -12.50
CA ILE A 113 -6.48 4.51 -12.56
C ILE A 113 -5.89 3.97 -11.26
N VAL A 114 -4.92 3.09 -11.39
CA VAL A 114 -4.16 2.52 -10.28
C VAL A 114 -2.68 2.56 -10.57
N TYR A 115 -1.86 2.37 -9.54
CA TYR A 115 -0.41 2.52 -9.62
C TYR A 115 0.28 1.28 -9.09
N ARG A 116 1.37 0.88 -9.75
CA ARG A 116 2.22 -0.21 -9.32
C ARG A 116 3.67 0.21 -9.32
N SER A 117 4.29 0.23 -8.14
CA SER A 117 5.73 0.47 -8.01
C SER A 117 6.51 -0.84 -8.14
N PHE A 118 7.58 -0.83 -8.91
CA PHE A 118 8.34 -2.01 -9.27
C PHE A 118 9.83 -1.70 -9.52
N GLY A 119 10.64 -2.75 -9.67
CA GLY A 119 12.05 -2.66 -10.03
C GLY A 119 12.83 -3.86 -9.52
N HIS A 120 14.00 -4.12 -10.09
CA HIS A 120 14.82 -5.31 -9.91
C HIS A 120 13.99 -6.58 -10.18
N ASN A 121 13.70 -7.41 -9.16
CA ASN A 121 12.98 -8.68 -9.34
C ASN A 121 11.46 -8.50 -9.52
N ALA A 122 10.93 -7.32 -9.26
CA ALA A 122 9.52 -7.02 -9.48
C ALA A 122 9.31 -6.40 -10.87
N GLU A 123 8.32 -6.88 -11.59
CA GLU A 123 7.95 -6.42 -12.93
C GLU A 123 6.72 -5.53 -12.93
N ALA A 124 6.56 -4.72 -13.98
CA ALA A 124 5.36 -3.88 -14.17
C ALA A 124 4.07 -4.69 -14.22
N GLY A 125 4.11 -5.89 -14.79
CA GLY A 125 2.98 -6.81 -14.93
C GLY A 125 2.62 -7.62 -13.68
N GLY A 126 3.12 -7.27 -12.49
CA GLY A 126 2.79 -8.00 -11.27
C GLY A 126 1.35 -7.81 -10.80
N ALA A 127 0.95 -8.60 -9.79
CA ALA A 127 -0.44 -8.75 -9.39
C ALA A 127 -1.01 -7.62 -8.54
N PHE A 128 -0.17 -6.85 -7.82
CA PHE A 128 -0.65 -5.84 -6.86
C PHE A 128 -0.50 -4.42 -7.38
N ALA A 129 -1.50 -3.60 -7.10
CA ALA A 129 -1.52 -2.17 -7.37
C ALA A 129 -2.17 -1.40 -6.19
N THR A 130 -2.06 -0.08 -6.20
CA THR A 130 -2.66 0.84 -5.21
C THR A 130 -3.38 2.00 -5.89
N SER A 131 -4.20 2.74 -5.14
CA SER A 131 -4.98 3.88 -5.66
C SER A 131 -4.19 5.19 -5.80
N SER A 132 -3.03 5.30 -5.18
CA SER A 132 -2.28 6.55 -5.12
C SER A 132 -0.91 6.41 -5.75
N PRO A 133 -0.44 7.43 -6.49
CA PRO A 133 0.91 7.43 -7.02
C PRO A 133 1.95 7.51 -5.88
N ALA A 134 3.10 6.90 -6.10
CA ALA A 134 4.21 6.93 -5.17
C ALA A 134 4.74 8.36 -4.98
N LEU A 135 4.86 8.82 -3.74
CA LEU A 135 5.54 10.08 -3.40
C LEU A 135 7.05 9.93 -3.54
N ASN A 136 7.60 8.88 -2.94
CA ASN A 136 9.00 8.47 -3.01
C ASN A 136 9.11 6.97 -2.66
N ARG A 137 10.29 6.38 -2.85
CA ARG A 137 10.51 4.94 -2.65
C ARG A 137 10.38 4.52 -1.19
N VAL A 138 10.87 5.34 -0.25
CA VAL A 138 10.82 5.04 1.19
C VAL A 138 9.37 4.96 1.66
N GLN A 139 8.58 6.00 1.39
CA GLN A 139 7.17 6.04 1.80
C GLN A 139 6.38 4.90 1.17
N THR A 140 6.58 4.66 -0.13
CA THR A 140 5.89 3.56 -0.83
C THR A 140 6.23 2.20 -0.24
N LYS A 141 7.51 1.97 0.14
CA LYS A 141 7.92 0.71 0.77
C LYS A 141 7.20 0.48 2.10
N ILE A 142 7.06 1.53 2.89
CA ILE A 142 6.40 1.49 4.21
C ILE A 142 4.90 1.26 4.04
N ASP A 143 4.22 2.06 3.21
CA ASP A 143 2.77 2.04 3.05
C ASP A 143 2.26 0.78 2.33
N SER A 144 3.05 0.25 1.42
CA SER A 144 2.75 -1.01 0.72
C SER A 144 3.38 -2.23 1.38
N ALA A 145 4.02 -2.07 2.55
CA ALA A 145 4.66 -3.12 3.34
C ALA A 145 5.54 -4.06 2.50
N ILE A 146 6.34 -3.50 1.59
CA ILE A 146 7.17 -4.28 0.67
C ILE A 146 8.45 -4.73 1.36
N LEU A 147 8.57 -6.02 1.65
CA LEU A 147 9.72 -6.59 2.33
C LEU A 147 10.99 -6.50 1.49
N PRO A 148 12.16 -6.21 2.10
CA PRO A 148 13.46 -6.21 1.42
C PRO A 148 13.75 -7.53 0.70
N GLU A 149 13.34 -8.64 1.29
CA GLU A 149 13.53 -10.00 0.77
C GLU A 149 12.91 -10.21 -0.60
N TRP A 150 11.90 -9.44 -0.96
CA TRP A 150 11.27 -9.49 -2.28
C TRP A 150 12.09 -8.77 -3.36
N LYS A 151 13.16 -8.08 -2.97
CA LYS A 151 14.11 -7.38 -3.87
C LYS A 151 13.41 -6.48 -4.90
N ASN A 152 12.33 -5.79 -4.45
CA ASN A 152 11.66 -4.77 -5.23
C ASN A 152 12.27 -3.41 -4.87
N THR A 153 13.02 -2.80 -5.79
CA THR A 153 13.68 -1.51 -5.56
C THR A 153 12.74 -0.32 -5.66
N LEU A 154 11.48 -0.50 -6.09
CA LEU A 154 10.47 0.55 -6.27
C LEU A 154 10.96 1.72 -7.15
N ARG A 155 11.97 1.46 -7.99
CA ARG A 155 12.60 2.50 -8.82
C ARG A 155 11.63 3.09 -9.85
N TYR A 156 10.69 2.29 -10.31
CA TYR A 156 9.73 2.66 -11.33
C TYR A 156 8.30 2.51 -10.83
N GLU A 157 7.40 3.29 -11.41
CA GLU A 157 5.96 3.17 -11.20
C GLU A 157 5.24 3.13 -12.54
N ALA A 158 4.36 2.16 -12.70
CA ALA A 158 3.42 2.07 -13.81
C ALA A 158 2.08 2.71 -13.39
N GLU A 159 1.55 3.59 -14.23
CA GLU A 159 0.16 4.02 -14.21
C GLU A 159 -0.66 3.04 -15.06
N ILE A 160 -1.64 2.39 -14.45
CA ILE A 160 -2.42 1.33 -15.06
C ILE A 160 -3.88 1.79 -15.13
N VAL A 161 -4.46 1.73 -16.31
CA VAL A 161 -5.87 2.07 -16.57
C VAL A 161 -6.68 0.78 -16.64
N ILE A 162 -7.43 0.49 -15.57
CA ILE A 162 -8.26 -0.71 -15.48
C ILE A 162 -9.62 -0.42 -16.13
N PRO A 163 -10.05 -1.20 -17.11
CA PRO A 163 -11.33 -0.99 -17.78
C PRO A 163 -12.52 -1.21 -16.84
N LYS A 164 -13.65 -0.58 -17.18
CA LYS A 164 -14.97 -0.91 -16.62
C LYS A 164 -15.28 -2.39 -16.83
N GLY A 165 -15.91 -3.03 -15.82
CA GLY A 165 -16.29 -4.43 -15.85
C GLY A 165 -15.20 -5.40 -15.40
N THR A 166 -14.06 -4.90 -14.97
CA THR A 166 -12.95 -5.74 -14.47
C THR A 166 -13.23 -6.20 -13.04
N THR A 167 -13.02 -7.48 -12.78
CA THR A 167 -13.10 -8.06 -11.43
C THR A 167 -11.78 -7.90 -10.71
N LEU A 168 -11.84 -7.40 -9.48
CA LEU A 168 -10.68 -7.18 -8.59
C LEU A 168 -10.97 -7.71 -7.19
N ASN A 169 -9.92 -8.04 -6.44
CA ASN A 169 -10.01 -8.15 -4.99
C ASN A 169 -9.33 -6.92 -4.38
N ILE A 170 -10.05 -6.20 -3.52
CA ILE A 170 -9.61 -4.91 -2.96
C ILE A 170 -9.67 -4.89 -1.44
N GLY A 171 -8.79 -4.17 -0.83
CA GLY A 171 -8.69 -3.96 0.61
C GLY A 171 -7.52 -3.04 0.95
N ARG A 172 -6.99 -3.18 2.16
CA ARG A 172 -5.83 -2.44 2.66
C ARG A 172 -4.65 -3.38 2.81
N VAL A 173 -3.43 -2.87 2.68
CA VAL A 173 -2.20 -3.64 2.89
C VAL A 173 -2.05 -4.04 4.35
N GLU A 174 -1.76 -5.32 4.62
CA GLU A 174 -1.38 -5.79 5.96
C GLU A 174 0.01 -5.30 6.34
N GLU A 175 0.24 -4.96 7.62
CA GLU A 175 1.56 -4.63 8.12
C GLU A 175 2.52 -5.82 7.99
N GLN A 176 3.80 -5.54 7.80
CA GLN A 176 4.84 -6.55 7.72
C GLN A 176 6.01 -6.20 8.64
N PHE A 177 6.76 -7.21 9.01
CA PHE A 177 8.02 -7.04 9.75
C PHE A 177 9.17 -7.62 8.92
N THR A 178 10.24 -6.84 8.76
CA THR A 178 11.46 -7.30 8.12
C THR A 178 12.15 -8.35 8.99
N MET A 179 13.09 -9.10 8.42
CA MET A 179 13.91 -10.05 9.18
C MET A 179 14.71 -9.40 10.31
N SER A 180 15.03 -8.12 10.20
CA SER A 180 15.68 -7.32 11.26
C SER A 180 14.71 -6.78 12.33
N GLY A 181 13.40 -7.02 12.18
CA GLY A 181 12.36 -6.58 13.09
C GLY A 181 11.84 -5.15 12.84
N ALA A 182 12.25 -4.48 11.76
CA ALA A 182 11.67 -3.21 11.38
C ALA A 182 10.23 -3.40 10.91
N ARG A 183 9.33 -2.51 11.34
CA ARG A 183 7.91 -2.53 10.99
C ARG A 183 7.66 -1.73 9.73
N LEU A 184 7.02 -2.34 8.76
CA LEU A 184 6.42 -1.69 7.60
C LEU A 184 4.91 -1.58 7.85
N ALA A 185 4.43 -0.35 8.03
CA ALA A 185 3.09 -0.09 8.56
C ALA A 185 1.95 -0.62 7.66
N GLY A 186 2.20 -0.73 6.37
CA GLY A 186 1.14 -1.07 5.43
C GLY A 186 0.10 0.04 5.32
N ASP A 187 -1.16 -0.36 5.21
CA ASP A 187 -2.32 0.53 5.22
C ASP A 187 -2.52 1.38 3.97
N ALA A 188 -1.75 1.16 2.89
CA ALA A 188 -2.14 1.64 1.57
C ALA A 188 -3.34 0.84 1.02
N ASP A 189 -4.06 1.40 0.05
CA ASP A 189 -5.02 0.61 -0.70
C ASP A 189 -4.30 -0.52 -1.42
N GLN A 190 -4.87 -1.73 -1.40
CA GLN A 190 -4.34 -2.89 -2.09
C GLN A 190 -5.36 -3.46 -3.05
N PHE A 191 -4.97 -3.56 -4.30
CA PHE A 191 -5.76 -4.16 -5.35
C PHE A 191 -5.01 -5.35 -5.92
N LEU A 192 -5.65 -6.53 -5.87
CA LEU A 192 -5.17 -7.70 -6.57
C LEU A 192 -5.82 -7.71 -7.95
N LEU A 193 -4.99 -7.53 -8.96
CA LEU A 193 -5.38 -7.54 -10.37
C LEU A 193 -5.71 -8.98 -10.82
N PRO A 194 -6.50 -9.14 -11.90
CA PRO A 194 -6.78 -10.47 -12.47
C PRO A 194 -5.49 -11.18 -12.86
N GLU A 195 -5.51 -12.49 -12.83
CA GLU A 195 -4.42 -13.28 -13.37
C GLU A 195 -4.25 -13.01 -14.88
N ASN A 196 -3.02 -12.82 -15.34
CA ASN A 196 -2.68 -12.51 -16.73
C ASN A 196 -3.42 -11.29 -17.31
N TRP A 197 -3.59 -10.24 -16.49
CA TRP A 197 -4.19 -8.99 -16.96
C TRP A 197 -3.42 -8.40 -18.15
N ASP A 198 -4.12 -7.64 -19.01
CA ASP A 198 -3.56 -7.11 -20.25
C ASP A 198 -2.56 -5.98 -19.97
N LEU A 199 -1.28 -6.19 -20.31
CA LEU A 199 -0.22 -5.19 -20.14
C LEU A 199 -0.44 -3.90 -20.96
N ASN A 200 -1.33 -3.91 -21.95
CA ASN A 200 -1.75 -2.70 -22.65
C ASN A 200 -2.54 -1.73 -21.76
N TRP A 201 -2.97 -2.14 -20.56
CA TRP A 201 -3.53 -1.22 -19.57
C TRP A 201 -2.48 -0.29 -18.95
N ILE A 202 -1.19 -0.57 -19.11
CA ILE A 202 -0.13 0.32 -18.68
C ILE A 202 -0.10 1.53 -19.61
N LYS A 203 -0.48 2.69 -19.06
CA LYS A 203 -0.53 3.96 -19.80
C LYS A 203 0.82 4.67 -19.81
N SER A 204 1.53 4.63 -18.70
CA SER A 204 2.83 5.27 -18.55
C SER A 204 3.68 4.59 -17.48
N ILE A 205 5.00 4.79 -17.59
CA ILE A 205 5.97 4.39 -16.57
C ILE A 205 6.83 5.60 -16.26
N ARG A 206 7.03 5.88 -14.98
CA ARG A 206 7.92 6.94 -14.48
C ARG A 206 8.93 6.41 -13.49
N GLU A 207 10.03 7.13 -13.30
CA GLU A 207 10.96 6.90 -12.21
C GLU A 207 10.43 7.49 -10.92
N VAL A 208 10.57 6.74 -9.82
CA VAL A 208 10.19 7.17 -8.46
C VAL A 208 11.43 7.68 -7.76
N LYS A 209 11.34 8.86 -7.16
CA LYS A 209 12.43 9.46 -6.39
C LYS A 209 12.79 8.59 -5.17
N PRO A 210 14.03 8.61 -4.72
CA PRO A 210 14.46 7.97 -3.46
C PRO A 210 13.62 8.38 -2.28
#